data_67cde03ae17d1dae681ffdf2889739fd
#
_entry.id   67cde03ae17d1dae681ffdf2889739fd
#
_cell.length_a   1.000
_cell.length_b   1.000
_cell.length_c   1.000
_cell.angle_alpha   90.00
_cell.angle_beta   90.00
_cell.angle_gamma   90.00
#
_symmetry.space_group_name_H-M   'P 1'
#
loop_
_entity.id
_entity.type
_entity.pdbx_description
1 polymer ?
#
loop_
_entity_poly.entity_id
_entity_poly.type
_entity_poly.pdbx_seq_one_letter_code
_entity_poly.pdbx_strand_id
1 'polypeptide(L)'
;MAKGKLIVLEGIDGSGKSAQYHRLCARFDEMGMAYHHIVFPRYDQESSALIRMYLNGAFGAHPSDVNAYAASTFFAVDRYASYRTDWGEIYENGGLILSDRYTTSNAIHQGSKLPEAELPAFFDWLYDLEYGKMGLPRPDLVLYLDVDLPTSLKRMQHRQEKQNTKADIHEQDVSYLENCLRIGRLAAAHYGWTIVPFMKDGAERALEEKHEEIFSIIRSAL
;
A
#
# COMPACT_ATOMS: atom_id res chain seq x y z
N MET A 1 -10.56 2.22 26.77
CA MET A 1 -10.64 0.96 26.00
C MET A 1 -9.34 0.81 25.23
N ALA A 2 -8.90 -0.41 24.88
CA ALA A 2 -7.75 -0.59 24.01
C ALA A 2 -8.11 -0.07 22.61
N LYS A 3 -7.13 0.53 21.91
CA LYS A 3 -7.28 0.92 20.52
C LYS A 3 -7.45 -0.33 19.64
N GLY A 4 -8.02 -0.14 18.47
CA GLY A 4 -8.19 -1.19 17.48
C GLY A 4 -6.88 -1.72 16.91
N LYS A 5 -7.03 -2.60 15.93
CA LYS A 5 -5.92 -3.16 15.15
C LYS A 5 -5.98 -2.63 13.74
N LEU A 6 -4.84 -2.19 13.21
CA LEU A 6 -4.68 -1.77 11.82
C LEU A 6 -3.73 -2.73 11.10
N ILE A 7 -4.28 -3.48 10.12
CA ILE A 7 -3.54 -4.42 9.29
C ILE A 7 -3.47 -3.88 7.87
N VAL A 8 -2.27 -3.81 7.32
CA VAL A 8 -2.01 -3.26 5.99
C VAL A 8 -1.49 -4.33 5.05
N LEU A 9 -2.11 -4.46 3.88
CA LEU A 9 -1.53 -5.17 2.74
C LEU A 9 -0.77 -4.17 1.87
N GLU A 10 0.49 -4.44 1.63
CA GLU A 10 1.37 -3.59 0.85
C GLU A 10 2.08 -4.38 -0.27
N GLY A 11 2.58 -3.68 -1.28
CA GLY A 11 3.29 -4.21 -2.43
C GLY A 11 3.12 -3.29 -3.64
N ILE A 12 3.93 -3.47 -4.67
CA ILE A 12 3.86 -2.67 -5.90
C ILE A 12 2.57 -2.94 -6.69
N ASP A 13 2.33 -2.14 -7.73
CA ASP A 13 1.24 -2.42 -8.67
C ASP A 13 1.44 -3.77 -9.35
N GLY A 14 0.35 -4.50 -9.59
CA GLY A 14 0.44 -5.87 -10.09
C GLY A 14 0.93 -6.93 -9.10
N SER A 15 1.26 -6.60 -7.84
CA SER A 15 1.69 -7.60 -6.85
C SER A 15 0.59 -8.60 -6.47
N GLY A 16 -0.68 -8.31 -6.75
CA GLY A 16 -1.81 -9.18 -6.40
C GLY A 16 -2.50 -8.80 -5.09
N LYS A 17 -2.20 -7.62 -4.54
CA LYS A 17 -2.83 -7.10 -3.31
C LYS A 17 -4.35 -7.18 -3.35
N SER A 18 -4.97 -6.57 -4.33
CA SER A 18 -6.44 -6.49 -4.41
C SER A 18 -7.09 -7.87 -4.43
N ALA A 19 -6.48 -8.86 -5.10
CA ALA A 19 -7.00 -10.24 -5.09
C ALA A 19 -6.95 -10.86 -3.68
N GLN A 20 -5.86 -10.68 -2.95
CA GLN A 20 -5.73 -11.17 -1.58
C GLN A 20 -6.61 -10.39 -0.62
N TYR A 21 -6.72 -9.08 -0.80
CA TYR A 21 -7.58 -8.21 -0.02
C TYR A 21 -9.05 -8.63 -0.09
N HIS A 22 -9.58 -8.81 -1.30
CA HIS A 22 -10.97 -9.26 -1.48
C HIS A 22 -11.22 -10.65 -0.91
N ARG A 23 -10.25 -11.56 -1.02
CA ARG A 23 -10.33 -12.89 -0.41
C ARG A 23 -10.34 -12.83 1.13
N LEU A 24 -9.54 -11.94 1.71
CA LEU A 24 -9.54 -11.73 3.17
C LEU A 24 -10.88 -11.18 3.63
N CYS A 25 -11.43 -10.17 2.94
CA CYS A 25 -12.75 -9.64 3.23
C CYS A 25 -13.82 -10.75 3.20
N ALA A 26 -13.89 -11.52 2.12
CA ALA A 26 -14.83 -12.62 1.99
C ALA A 26 -14.68 -13.65 3.13
N ARG A 27 -13.43 -14.00 3.49
CA ARG A 27 -13.17 -14.95 4.56
C ARG A 27 -13.56 -14.41 5.95
N PHE A 28 -13.35 -13.12 6.19
CA PHE A 28 -13.79 -12.49 7.44
C PHE A 28 -15.33 -12.44 7.52
N ASP A 29 -16.00 -12.17 6.40
CA ASP A 29 -17.46 -12.20 6.31
C ASP A 29 -18.01 -13.61 6.59
N GLU A 30 -17.43 -14.66 5.99
CA GLU A 30 -17.79 -16.06 6.21
C GLU A 30 -17.59 -16.49 7.67
N MET A 31 -16.59 -15.94 8.36
CA MET A 31 -16.32 -16.20 9.77
C MET A 31 -17.16 -15.34 10.72
N GLY A 32 -17.95 -14.41 10.22
CA GLY A 32 -18.71 -13.46 11.05
C GLY A 32 -17.81 -12.50 11.85
N MET A 33 -16.58 -12.25 11.39
CA MET A 33 -15.67 -11.32 12.05
C MET A 33 -16.05 -9.88 11.74
N ALA A 34 -16.17 -9.04 12.75
CA ALA A 34 -16.38 -7.62 12.56
C ALA A 34 -15.05 -6.95 12.18
N TYR A 35 -15.02 -6.28 11.04
CA TYR A 35 -13.88 -5.49 10.56
C TYR A 35 -14.39 -4.32 9.72
N HIS A 36 -13.55 -3.30 9.56
CA HIS A 36 -13.78 -2.21 8.61
C HIS A 36 -12.68 -2.23 7.56
N HIS A 37 -13.06 -2.13 6.29
CA HIS A 37 -12.10 -2.17 5.20
C HIS A 37 -11.90 -0.79 4.58
N ILE A 38 -10.64 -0.47 4.29
CA ILE A 38 -10.25 0.79 3.64
C ILE A 38 -9.27 0.53 2.51
N VAL A 39 -9.29 1.39 1.50
CA VAL A 39 -8.41 1.31 0.32
C VAL A 39 -7.86 2.70 0.03
N PHE A 40 -6.57 2.80 -0.24
CA PHE A 40 -5.92 4.04 -0.64
C PHE A 40 -5.26 3.93 -2.01
N PRO A 41 -5.28 5.01 -2.83
CA PRO A 41 -5.99 6.28 -2.61
C PRO A 41 -7.51 6.13 -2.75
N ARG A 42 -8.28 7.01 -2.13
CA ARG A 42 -9.73 7.09 -2.26
C ARG A 42 -10.11 7.96 -3.47
N TYR A 43 -9.96 7.42 -4.67
CA TYR A 43 -10.09 8.19 -5.92
C TYR A 43 -11.43 8.88 -6.14
N ASP A 44 -12.49 8.42 -5.49
CA ASP A 44 -13.86 8.97 -5.51
C ASP A 44 -14.07 10.13 -4.53
N GLN A 45 -13.11 10.40 -3.64
CA GLN A 45 -13.19 11.44 -2.63
C GLN A 45 -12.45 12.72 -3.04
N GLU A 46 -12.96 13.88 -2.60
CA GLU A 46 -12.31 15.18 -2.86
C GLU A 46 -10.90 15.29 -2.26
N SER A 47 -10.65 14.60 -1.15
CA SER A 47 -9.32 14.54 -0.52
C SER A 47 -8.21 13.99 -1.43
N SER A 48 -8.56 13.23 -2.45
CA SER A 48 -7.62 12.67 -3.44
C SER A 48 -7.47 13.50 -4.72
N ALA A 49 -7.99 14.73 -4.77
CA ALA A 49 -7.92 15.57 -5.97
C ALA A 49 -6.48 15.78 -6.46
N LEU A 50 -5.55 16.13 -5.56
CA LEU A 50 -4.12 16.31 -5.89
C LEU A 50 -3.46 15.01 -6.34
N ILE A 51 -3.87 13.88 -5.78
CA ILE A 51 -3.39 12.55 -6.20
C ILE A 51 -3.82 12.29 -7.66
N ARG A 52 -5.08 12.52 -7.99
CA ARG A 52 -5.58 12.36 -9.36
C ARG A 52 -4.85 13.27 -10.35
N MET A 53 -4.63 14.54 -9.98
CA MET A 53 -3.85 15.49 -10.81
C MET A 53 -2.42 14.98 -11.03
N TYR A 54 -1.74 14.53 -9.97
CA TYR A 54 -0.39 14.03 -10.04
C TYR A 54 -0.30 12.77 -10.94
N LEU A 55 -1.11 11.75 -10.67
CA LEU A 55 -1.08 10.49 -11.42
C LEU A 55 -1.50 10.64 -12.89
N ASN A 56 -2.34 11.64 -13.19
CA ASN A 56 -2.70 11.99 -14.57
C ASN A 56 -1.68 12.91 -15.27
N GLY A 57 -0.54 13.20 -14.64
CA GLY A 57 0.54 13.97 -15.25
C GLY A 57 0.33 15.49 -15.27
N ALA A 58 -0.59 16.04 -14.46
CA ALA A 58 -0.83 17.48 -14.41
C ALA A 58 0.37 18.29 -13.85
N PHE A 59 1.25 17.63 -13.10
CA PHE A 59 2.45 18.24 -12.52
C PHE A 59 3.75 17.77 -13.19
N GLY A 60 3.67 17.06 -14.31
CA GLY A 60 4.78 16.49 -15.05
C GLY A 60 4.48 15.09 -15.56
N ALA A 61 5.17 14.67 -16.60
CA ALA A 61 4.92 13.40 -17.30
C ALA A 61 5.59 12.17 -16.61
N HIS A 62 6.55 12.44 -15.72
CA HIS A 62 7.30 11.40 -15.02
C HIS A 62 7.08 11.44 -13.51
N PRO A 63 7.16 10.31 -12.80
CA PRO A 63 7.05 10.27 -11.33
C PRO A 63 8.04 11.23 -10.64
N SER A 64 9.22 11.41 -11.20
CA SER A 64 10.29 12.26 -10.67
C SER A 64 10.05 13.77 -10.82
N ASP A 65 9.11 14.21 -11.67
CA ASP A 65 8.81 15.63 -11.86
C ASP A 65 8.23 16.29 -10.60
N VAL A 66 7.67 15.49 -9.69
CA VAL A 66 7.27 15.92 -8.36
C VAL A 66 8.17 15.24 -7.32
N ASN A 67 8.86 16.03 -6.49
CA ASN A 67 9.76 15.46 -5.49
C ASN A 67 9.03 14.56 -4.49
N ALA A 68 9.79 13.67 -3.84
CA ALA A 68 9.26 12.65 -2.94
C ALA A 68 8.43 13.23 -1.79
N TYR A 69 8.88 14.33 -1.21
CA TYR A 69 8.24 14.97 -0.06
C TYR A 69 6.89 15.60 -0.44
N ALA A 70 6.86 16.39 -1.52
CA ALA A 70 5.63 17.02 -2.00
C ALA A 70 4.58 15.97 -2.41
N ALA A 71 4.97 14.96 -3.19
CA ALA A 71 4.04 13.90 -3.58
C ALA A 71 3.52 13.12 -2.35
N SER A 72 4.37 12.86 -1.36
CA SER A 72 3.94 12.18 -0.11
C SER A 72 2.81 12.93 0.60
N THR A 73 2.84 14.28 0.60
CA THR A 73 1.80 15.06 1.26
C THR A 73 0.43 14.90 0.60
N PHE A 74 0.36 14.71 -0.71
CA PHE A 74 -0.93 14.51 -1.41
C PHE A 74 -1.65 13.27 -0.90
N PHE A 75 -0.91 12.16 -0.77
CA PHE A 75 -1.44 10.91 -0.24
C PHE A 75 -1.70 10.97 1.28
N ALA A 76 -0.87 11.67 2.03
CA ALA A 76 -1.03 11.84 3.47
C ALA A 76 -2.33 12.57 3.82
N VAL A 77 -2.70 13.61 3.07
CA VAL A 77 -3.95 14.36 3.25
C VAL A 77 -5.18 13.48 3.02
N ASP A 78 -5.16 12.60 2.01
CA ASP A 78 -6.24 11.66 1.76
C ASP A 78 -6.40 10.65 2.90
N ARG A 79 -5.28 10.12 3.44
CA ARG A 79 -5.31 9.24 4.63
C ARG A 79 -5.84 9.94 5.86
N TYR A 80 -5.41 11.19 6.09
CA TYR A 80 -5.90 11.98 7.22
C TYR A 80 -7.42 12.25 7.12
N ALA A 81 -7.89 12.66 5.95
CA ALA A 81 -9.30 12.86 5.72
C ALA A 81 -10.11 11.58 5.96
N SER A 82 -9.62 10.43 5.45
CA SER A 82 -10.22 9.11 5.68
C SER A 82 -10.32 8.78 7.18
N TYR A 83 -9.22 8.93 7.90
CA TYR A 83 -9.19 8.67 9.34
C TYR A 83 -10.22 9.51 10.10
N ARG A 84 -10.32 10.81 9.76
CA ARG A 84 -11.22 11.75 10.46
C ARG A 84 -12.70 11.56 10.14
N THR A 85 -13.03 11.03 8.95
CA THR A 85 -14.42 11.02 8.46
C THR A 85 -15.03 9.64 8.30
N ASP A 86 -14.21 8.57 8.38
CA ASP A 86 -14.65 7.21 8.07
C ASP A 86 -14.30 6.24 9.22
N TRP A 87 -13.04 5.86 9.37
CA TRP A 87 -12.67 4.72 10.20
C TRP A 87 -12.05 5.07 11.58
N GLY A 88 -11.73 6.33 11.82
CA GLY A 88 -11.02 6.72 13.06
C GLY A 88 -11.79 6.39 14.33
N GLU A 89 -13.10 6.63 14.34
CA GLU A 89 -13.95 6.30 15.50
C GLU A 89 -14.02 4.77 15.73
N ILE A 90 -14.10 4.00 14.65
CA ILE A 90 -14.09 2.53 14.72
C ILE A 90 -12.79 2.02 15.36
N TYR A 91 -11.63 2.57 14.88
CA TYR A 91 -10.32 2.23 15.42
C TYR A 91 -10.16 2.62 16.89
N GLU A 92 -10.53 3.85 17.26
CA GLU A 92 -10.40 4.31 18.65
C GLU A 92 -11.31 3.52 19.63
N ASN A 93 -12.37 2.89 19.13
CA ASN A 93 -13.26 2.03 19.89
C ASN A 93 -12.88 0.54 19.85
N GLY A 94 -11.70 0.18 19.37
CA GLY A 94 -11.18 -1.18 19.42
C GLY A 94 -11.48 -2.02 18.17
N GLY A 95 -11.96 -1.41 17.07
CA GLY A 95 -12.30 -2.12 15.84
C GLY A 95 -11.08 -2.59 15.05
N LEU A 96 -11.27 -3.63 14.25
CA LEU A 96 -10.29 -4.14 13.31
C LEU A 96 -10.39 -3.38 11.99
N ILE A 97 -9.28 -2.80 11.54
CA ILE A 97 -9.16 -2.11 10.25
C ILE A 97 -8.26 -2.93 9.32
N LEU A 98 -8.78 -3.27 8.15
CA LEU A 98 -8.03 -3.91 7.07
C LEU A 98 -7.81 -2.90 5.95
N SER A 99 -6.56 -2.60 5.62
CA SER A 99 -6.20 -1.58 4.61
C SER A 99 -5.49 -2.19 3.41
N ASP A 100 -5.96 -1.88 2.20
CA ASP A 100 -5.17 -2.02 0.96
C ASP A 100 -4.40 -0.71 0.76
N ARG A 101 -3.08 -0.73 0.99
CA ARG A 101 -2.16 0.42 1.07
C ARG A 101 -2.38 1.31 2.29
N TYR A 102 -1.32 2.03 2.65
CA TYR A 102 -1.31 3.03 3.72
C TYR A 102 -0.11 3.99 3.54
N THR A 103 0.40 4.57 4.63
CA THR A 103 1.67 5.34 4.65
C THR A 103 2.83 4.57 4.03
N THR A 104 2.81 3.26 4.18
CA THR A 104 3.76 2.29 3.62
C THR A 104 3.95 2.43 2.11
N SER A 105 2.89 2.77 1.36
CA SER A 105 2.99 3.04 -0.08
C SER A 105 3.84 4.27 -0.40
N ASN A 106 3.81 5.31 0.44
CA ASN A 106 4.70 6.46 0.27
C ASN A 106 6.18 6.09 0.48
N ALA A 107 6.48 5.23 1.47
CA ALA A 107 7.84 4.75 1.68
C ALA A 107 8.39 4.04 0.42
N ILE A 108 7.57 3.25 -0.26
CA ILE A 108 7.93 2.55 -1.49
C ILE A 108 8.00 3.51 -2.68
N HIS A 109 6.86 4.10 -3.03
CA HIS A 109 6.69 4.83 -4.29
C HIS A 109 7.39 6.19 -4.29
N GLN A 110 7.40 6.89 -3.18
CA GLN A 110 8.11 8.17 -3.10
C GLN A 110 9.59 7.97 -2.76
N GLY A 111 9.90 6.99 -1.91
CA GLY A 111 11.28 6.60 -1.61
C GLY A 111 12.05 6.16 -2.87
N SER A 112 11.37 5.55 -3.85
CA SER A 112 12.00 5.14 -5.11
C SER A 112 12.57 6.29 -5.97
N LYS A 113 12.18 7.54 -5.66
CA LYS A 113 12.68 8.74 -6.34
C LYS A 113 13.97 9.29 -5.74
N LEU A 114 14.42 8.75 -4.62
CA LEU A 114 15.55 9.25 -3.85
C LEU A 114 16.76 8.35 -3.98
N PRO A 115 17.98 8.93 -3.88
CA PRO A 115 19.20 8.14 -3.69
C PRO A 115 19.08 7.26 -2.42
N GLU A 116 19.64 6.07 -2.45
CA GLU A 116 19.56 5.12 -1.33
C GLU A 116 20.08 5.68 -0.01
N ALA A 117 21.13 6.52 -0.07
CA ALA A 117 21.70 7.17 1.11
C ALA A 117 20.71 8.14 1.82
N GLU A 118 19.69 8.63 1.12
CA GLU A 118 18.69 9.55 1.66
C GLU A 118 17.45 8.81 2.23
N LEU A 119 17.31 7.52 1.96
CA LEU A 119 16.13 6.76 2.37
C LEU A 119 15.89 6.74 3.89
N PRO A 120 16.89 6.54 4.75
CA PRO A 120 16.65 6.54 6.20
C PRO A 120 16.04 7.85 6.68
N ALA A 121 16.58 8.99 6.24
CA ALA A 121 16.07 10.30 6.60
C ALA A 121 14.65 10.56 6.06
N PHE A 122 14.38 10.10 4.83
CA PHE A 122 13.04 10.16 4.24
C PHE A 122 12.03 9.30 5.00
N PHE A 123 12.41 8.09 5.38
CA PHE A 123 11.56 7.17 6.13
C PHE A 123 11.21 7.73 7.51
N ASP A 124 12.19 8.30 8.22
CA ASP A 124 11.97 8.95 9.50
C ASP A 124 11.06 10.17 9.38
N TRP A 125 11.29 11.01 8.35
CA TRP A 125 10.44 12.17 8.05
C TRP A 125 8.99 11.76 7.74
N LEU A 126 8.80 10.72 6.93
CA LEU A 126 7.48 10.24 6.55
C LEU A 126 6.68 9.76 7.77
N TYR A 127 7.34 9.05 8.67
CA TYR A 127 6.72 8.55 9.90
C TYR A 127 6.45 9.68 10.89
N ASP A 128 7.36 10.65 11.01
CA ASP A 128 7.10 11.84 11.84
C ASP A 128 5.93 12.66 11.29
N LEU A 129 5.86 12.87 9.97
CA LEU A 129 4.75 13.56 9.33
C LEU A 129 3.42 12.89 9.66
N GLU A 130 3.26 11.62 9.27
CA GLU A 130 1.94 10.99 9.30
C GLU A 130 1.56 10.49 10.70
N TYR A 131 2.47 9.85 11.41
CA TYR A 131 2.17 9.30 12.74
C TYR A 131 2.44 10.31 13.87
N GLY A 132 3.44 11.17 13.72
CA GLY A 132 3.80 12.18 14.72
C GLY A 132 2.95 13.44 14.62
N LYS A 133 2.96 14.11 13.47
CA LYS A 133 2.32 15.42 13.30
C LYS A 133 0.84 15.32 12.94
N MET A 134 0.47 14.42 12.04
CA MET A 134 -0.92 14.24 11.63
C MET A 134 -1.70 13.31 12.59
N GLY A 135 -1.01 12.56 13.45
CA GLY A 135 -1.62 11.71 14.46
C GLY A 135 -2.35 10.50 13.90
N LEU A 136 -1.98 10.06 12.70
CA LEU A 136 -2.51 8.81 12.13
C LEU A 136 -2.01 7.60 12.94
N PRO A 137 -2.82 6.54 13.12
CA PRO A 137 -2.35 5.34 13.81
C PRO A 137 -1.28 4.62 13.01
N ARG A 138 -0.29 4.05 13.71
CA ARG A 138 0.68 3.14 13.10
C ARG A 138 0.04 1.79 12.87
N PRO A 139 0.34 1.10 11.74
CA PRO A 139 -0.10 -0.28 11.55
C PRO A 139 0.45 -1.20 12.64
N ASP A 140 -0.39 -2.11 13.12
CA ASP A 140 0.03 -3.22 14.00
C ASP A 140 0.73 -4.32 13.20
N LEU A 141 0.33 -4.51 11.94
CA LEU A 141 0.90 -5.47 11.02
C LEU A 141 0.91 -4.91 9.60
N VAL A 142 2.05 -5.02 8.92
CA VAL A 142 2.19 -4.76 7.50
C VAL A 142 2.65 -6.03 6.80
N LEU A 143 1.89 -6.47 5.81
CA LEU A 143 2.22 -7.61 4.94
C LEU A 143 2.68 -7.08 3.58
N TYR A 144 3.98 -7.17 3.31
CA TYR A 144 4.54 -6.80 2.02
C TYR A 144 4.50 -8.01 1.07
N LEU A 145 3.65 -7.92 0.04
CA LEU A 145 3.46 -8.98 -0.95
C LEU A 145 4.55 -8.87 -2.02
N ASP A 146 5.61 -9.67 -1.86
CA ASP A 146 6.80 -9.62 -2.71
C ASP A 146 6.62 -10.49 -3.96
N VAL A 147 6.61 -9.84 -5.12
CA VAL A 147 6.47 -10.45 -6.45
C VAL A 147 7.65 -10.02 -7.31
N ASP A 148 7.97 -10.76 -8.37
CA ASP A 148 8.95 -10.32 -9.36
C ASP A 148 8.36 -9.33 -10.38
N LEU A 149 9.22 -8.56 -11.01
CA LEU A 149 8.80 -7.53 -11.97
C LEU A 149 8.06 -8.12 -13.18
N PRO A 150 8.51 -9.22 -13.82
CA PRO A 150 7.79 -9.82 -14.94
C PRO A 150 6.34 -10.21 -14.62
N THR A 151 6.12 -10.82 -13.46
CA THR A 151 4.76 -11.18 -13.00
C THR A 151 3.91 -9.95 -12.74
N SER A 152 4.47 -8.91 -12.11
CA SER A 152 3.80 -7.64 -11.87
C SER A 152 3.35 -6.99 -13.19
N LEU A 153 4.26 -6.83 -14.15
CA LEU A 153 3.97 -6.22 -15.46
C LEU A 153 2.88 -6.99 -16.23
N LYS A 154 2.97 -8.32 -16.26
CA LYS A 154 1.97 -9.17 -16.91
C LYS A 154 0.57 -8.97 -16.32
N ARG A 155 0.47 -8.85 -15.00
CA ARG A 155 -0.81 -8.63 -14.32
C ARG A 155 -1.37 -7.24 -14.56
N MET A 156 -0.49 -6.23 -14.59
CA MET A 156 -0.89 -4.85 -14.90
C MET A 156 -1.45 -4.75 -16.31
N GLN A 157 -0.74 -5.32 -17.30
CA GLN A 157 -1.20 -5.38 -18.68
C GLN A 157 -2.57 -6.05 -18.80
N HIS A 158 -2.74 -7.23 -18.21
CA HIS A 158 -4.02 -7.96 -18.23
C HIS A 158 -5.17 -7.14 -17.59
N ARG A 159 -4.90 -6.42 -16.48
CA ARG A 159 -5.88 -5.53 -15.84
C ARG A 159 -6.29 -4.39 -16.76
N GLN A 160 -5.32 -3.71 -17.39
CA GLN A 160 -5.57 -2.61 -18.32
C GLN A 160 -6.39 -3.05 -19.52
N GLU A 161 -6.08 -4.19 -20.13
CA GLU A 161 -6.85 -4.78 -21.24
C GLU A 161 -8.29 -5.08 -20.82
N LYS A 162 -8.48 -5.72 -19.66
CA LYS A 162 -9.79 -6.11 -19.15
C LYS A 162 -10.68 -4.92 -18.78
N GLN A 163 -10.09 -3.86 -18.22
CA GLN A 163 -10.82 -2.68 -17.73
C GLN A 163 -10.87 -1.54 -18.73
N ASN A 164 -10.18 -1.66 -19.87
CA ASN A 164 -9.99 -0.60 -20.86
C ASN A 164 -9.52 0.73 -20.23
N THR A 165 -8.59 0.63 -19.27
CA THR A 165 -8.00 1.77 -18.57
C THR A 165 -6.63 2.10 -19.11
N LYS A 166 -6.25 3.38 -19.05
CA LYS A 166 -4.88 3.80 -19.38
C LYS A 166 -4.00 3.67 -18.15
N ALA A 167 -2.72 3.30 -18.38
CA ALA A 167 -1.69 3.33 -17.36
C ALA A 167 -1.48 4.78 -16.86
N ASP A 168 -1.33 4.96 -15.57
CA ASP A 168 -0.91 6.23 -14.98
C ASP A 168 0.62 6.44 -15.13
N ILE A 169 1.14 7.57 -14.66
CA ILE A 169 2.58 7.89 -14.80
C ILE A 169 3.49 6.91 -14.06
N HIS A 170 3.02 6.26 -12.99
CA HIS A 170 3.76 5.23 -12.27
C HIS A 170 3.81 3.92 -13.04
N GLU A 171 2.68 3.50 -13.60
CA GLU A 171 2.55 2.25 -14.34
C GLU A 171 3.25 2.26 -15.71
N GLN A 172 3.46 3.45 -16.29
CA GLN A 172 4.14 3.61 -17.58
C GLN A 172 5.67 3.51 -17.50
N ASP A 173 6.26 3.70 -16.33
CA ASP A 173 7.70 3.72 -16.11
C ASP A 173 8.19 2.41 -15.49
N VAL A 174 8.68 1.50 -16.35
CA VAL A 174 9.17 0.19 -15.92
C VAL A 174 10.39 0.30 -15.00
N SER A 175 11.28 1.27 -15.26
CA SER A 175 12.48 1.46 -14.42
C SER A 175 12.09 1.97 -13.02
N TYR A 176 11.08 2.82 -12.96
CA TYR A 176 10.49 3.25 -11.70
C TYR A 176 9.87 2.07 -10.92
N LEU A 177 9.13 1.18 -11.58
CA LEU A 177 8.54 0.00 -10.95
C LEU A 177 9.60 -0.97 -10.42
N GLU A 178 10.68 -1.19 -11.16
CA GLU A 178 11.82 -1.98 -10.71
C GLU A 178 12.45 -1.39 -9.45
N ASN A 179 12.64 -0.07 -9.44
CA ASN A 179 13.12 0.63 -8.26
C ASN A 179 12.15 0.52 -7.09
N CYS A 180 10.83 0.62 -7.33
CA CYS A 180 9.81 0.41 -6.29
C CYS A 180 9.90 -0.98 -5.65
N LEU A 181 10.17 -2.03 -6.41
CA LEU A 181 10.41 -3.38 -5.86
C LEU A 181 11.62 -3.40 -4.91
N ARG A 182 12.74 -2.83 -5.37
CA ARG A 182 13.96 -2.75 -4.56
C ARG A 182 13.72 -1.95 -3.27
N ILE A 183 13.13 -0.78 -3.38
CA ILE A 183 12.83 0.08 -2.23
C ILE A 183 11.79 -0.54 -1.29
N GLY A 184 10.81 -1.26 -1.84
CA GLY A 184 9.82 -1.98 -1.04
C GLY A 184 10.47 -3.00 -0.08
N ARG A 185 11.46 -3.75 -0.55
CA ARG A 185 12.22 -4.68 0.29
C ARG A 185 13.08 -3.95 1.32
N LEU A 186 13.71 -2.83 0.94
CA LEU A 186 14.48 -2.00 1.89
C LEU A 186 13.57 -1.38 2.97
N ALA A 187 12.41 -0.85 2.59
CA ALA A 187 11.43 -0.32 3.52
C ALA A 187 10.90 -1.42 4.46
N ALA A 188 10.61 -2.61 3.92
CA ALA A 188 10.18 -3.74 4.72
C ALA A 188 11.24 -4.14 5.77
N ALA A 189 12.51 -4.16 5.39
CA ALA A 189 13.62 -4.43 6.31
C ALA A 189 13.78 -3.31 7.36
N HIS A 190 13.69 -2.04 6.94
CA HIS A 190 13.85 -0.88 7.82
C HIS A 190 12.76 -0.81 8.90
N TYR A 191 11.50 -1.07 8.51
CA TYR A 191 10.35 -0.95 9.40
C TYR A 191 9.90 -2.27 10.05
N GLY A 192 10.54 -3.39 9.71
CA GLY A 192 10.17 -4.71 10.23
C GLY A 192 8.85 -5.25 9.69
N TRP A 193 8.49 -4.94 8.41
CA TRP A 193 7.30 -5.51 7.81
C TRP A 193 7.47 -7.01 7.55
N THR A 194 6.38 -7.74 7.60
CA THR A 194 6.38 -9.16 7.24
C THR A 194 6.34 -9.31 5.72
N ILE A 195 7.41 -9.86 5.14
CA ILE A 195 7.47 -10.15 3.72
C ILE A 195 6.78 -11.49 3.44
N VAL A 196 5.79 -11.47 2.54
CA VAL A 196 5.13 -12.67 2.03
C VAL A 196 5.60 -12.91 0.59
N PRO A 197 6.48 -13.90 0.36
CA PRO A 197 7.00 -14.17 -0.98
C PRO A 197 5.92 -14.79 -1.86
N PHE A 198 5.66 -14.18 -3.00
CA PHE A 198 4.71 -14.71 -3.99
C PHE A 198 5.37 -15.61 -5.01
N MET A 199 6.70 -15.60 -5.06
CA MET A 199 7.51 -16.46 -5.91
C MET A 199 8.20 -17.54 -5.08
N LYS A 200 8.33 -18.75 -5.66
CA LYS A 200 9.11 -19.86 -5.10
C LYS A 200 9.75 -20.63 -6.25
N ASP A 201 11.05 -20.88 -6.17
CA ASP A 201 11.81 -21.64 -7.16
C ASP A 201 11.62 -21.12 -8.61
N GLY A 202 11.51 -19.80 -8.78
CA GLY A 202 11.31 -19.13 -10.07
C GLY A 202 9.87 -19.19 -10.63
N ALA A 203 8.92 -19.75 -9.89
CA ALA A 203 7.52 -19.81 -10.27
C ALA A 203 6.61 -19.08 -9.28
N GLU A 204 5.47 -18.63 -9.77
CA GLU A 204 4.46 -18.02 -8.88
C GLU A 204 3.78 -19.11 -8.05
N ARG A 205 3.71 -18.90 -6.74
CA ARG A 205 3.01 -19.80 -5.80
C ARG A 205 1.50 -19.80 -6.06
N ALA A 206 0.84 -20.90 -5.73
CA ALA A 206 -0.61 -21.01 -5.85
C ALA A 206 -1.35 -19.91 -5.07
N LEU A 207 -2.45 -19.44 -5.60
CA LEU A 207 -3.23 -18.35 -5.02
C LEU A 207 -3.72 -18.70 -3.61
N GLU A 208 -4.19 -19.92 -3.42
CA GLU A 208 -4.65 -20.48 -2.15
C GLU A 208 -3.53 -20.55 -1.12
N GLU A 209 -2.36 -21.04 -1.51
CA GLU A 209 -1.20 -21.16 -0.61
C GLU A 209 -0.81 -19.80 -0.03
N LYS A 210 -0.73 -18.77 -0.91
CA LYS A 210 -0.45 -17.39 -0.49
C LYS A 210 -1.53 -16.85 0.45
N HIS A 211 -2.79 -17.14 0.15
CA HIS A 211 -3.92 -16.69 0.95
C HIS A 211 -3.92 -17.32 2.35
N GLU A 212 -3.69 -18.62 2.45
CA GLU A 212 -3.61 -19.33 3.74
C GLU A 212 -2.46 -18.80 4.62
N GLU A 213 -1.30 -18.53 4.01
CA GLU A 213 -0.17 -17.92 4.74
C GLU A 213 -0.53 -16.53 5.25
N ILE A 214 -1.03 -15.64 4.39
CA ILE A 214 -1.48 -14.29 4.76
C ILE A 214 -2.50 -14.36 5.90
N PHE A 215 -3.52 -15.20 5.76
CA PHE A 215 -4.56 -15.35 6.78
C PHE A 215 -4.02 -15.89 8.11
N SER A 216 -3.10 -16.86 8.07
CA SER A 216 -2.46 -17.41 9.26
C SER A 216 -1.67 -16.35 10.03
N ILE A 217 -0.91 -15.51 9.31
CA ILE A 217 -0.14 -14.40 9.89
C ILE A 217 -1.09 -13.40 10.56
N ILE A 218 -2.14 -13.00 9.87
CA ILE A 218 -3.14 -12.06 10.40
C ILE A 218 -3.80 -12.63 11.67
N ARG A 219 -4.23 -13.89 11.63
CA ARG A 219 -4.83 -14.54 12.81
C ARG A 219 -3.92 -14.57 14.02
N SER A 220 -2.62 -14.69 13.80
CA SER A 220 -1.64 -14.72 14.90
C SER A 220 -1.39 -13.33 15.49
N ALA A 221 -1.74 -12.25 14.78
CA ALA A 221 -1.60 -10.86 15.21
C ALA A 221 -2.86 -10.28 15.87
N LEU A 222 -4.00 -10.95 15.72
CA LEU A 222 -5.29 -10.57 16.33
C LEU A 222 -5.41 -11.09 17.76
#